data_0590f45b6837e587efdc41c93ad80d16
#
_entry.id   0590f45b6837e587efdc41c93ad80d16
#
_cell.length_a   1.000
_cell.length_b   1.000
_cell.length_c   1.000
_cell.angle_alpha   90.00
_cell.angle_beta   90.00
_cell.angle_gamma   90.00
#
_symmetry.space_group_name_H-M   'P 1'
#
loop_
_entity.id
_entity.type
_entity.pdbx_description
1 polymer ?
#
loop_
_entity_poly.entity_id
_entity_poly.type
_entity_poly.pdbx_seq_one_letter_code
_entity_poly.pdbx_strand_id
1 'polypeptide(L)'
;MAIDLNSVVNWFDARKGLLTYSMTGSRNGADGTADCSGSITQALRDAGATAYAYLYSTVTLGSYLSANGFTRISENQSWDAQRGDVVLMSWGPGMQYSGGAGGHVGVMKDHDTFISTDYWTGGQAGAAVSEHNWDTYYSVNKPAYIEVWRQNGATPQPTPDKHDASDTNAIEQFKAAGNKFTAYNTFKVDDIKLRNGIWQFVSYQLNGGNDINWDDNGIPLSVVDNVTRGNDAATQVGDLVKFSDAFNNGTIDEYDNATNAVGIYTGGYGRIWYNADAFLKL
;
A
#
# COMPACT_ATOMS: atom_id res chain seq x y z
N MET A 1 4.15 12.22 -16.47
CA MET A 1 4.36 12.26 -14.98
C MET A 1 4.14 10.86 -14.46
N ALA A 2 4.92 10.43 -13.47
CA ALA A 2 4.69 9.14 -12.83
C ALA A 2 3.39 9.22 -12.02
N ILE A 3 2.58 8.16 -12.05
CA ILE A 3 1.38 8.02 -11.21
C ILE A 3 1.83 7.68 -9.80
N ASP A 4 1.23 8.29 -8.80
CA ASP A 4 1.48 7.94 -7.41
C ASP A 4 0.76 6.63 -7.05
N LEU A 5 1.50 5.52 -7.08
CA LEU A 5 0.96 4.19 -6.80
C LEU A 5 0.44 4.03 -5.35
N ASN A 6 0.97 4.81 -4.40
CA ASN A 6 0.40 4.83 -3.06
C ASN A 6 -0.99 5.44 -3.05
N SER A 7 -1.17 6.54 -3.78
CA SER A 7 -2.49 7.15 -3.92
C SER A 7 -3.48 6.20 -4.59
N VAL A 8 -3.04 5.35 -5.52
CA VAL A 8 -3.89 4.30 -6.13
C VAL A 8 -4.37 3.32 -5.06
N VAL A 9 -3.46 2.76 -4.26
CA VAL A 9 -3.84 1.79 -3.21
C VAL A 9 -4.68 2.46 -2.12
N ASN A 10 -4.28 3.64 -1.65
CA ASN A 10 -4.99 4.40 -0.62
C ASN A 10 -6.41 4.80 -1.06
N TRP A 11 -6.66 4.89 -2.37
CA TRP A 11 -8.00 5.13 -2.89
C TRP A 11 -8.98 4.04 -2.45
N PHE A 12 -8.54 2.78 -2.49
CA PHE A 12 -9.33 1.62 -2.02
C PHE A 12 -9.44 1.61 -0.50
N ASP A 13 -8.31 1.77 0.21
CA ASP A 13 -8.31 1.78 1.68
C ASP A 13 -9.28 2.81 2.26
N ALA A 14 -9.29 4.02 1.69
CA ALA A 14 -10.18 5.10 2.11
C ALA A 14 -11.68 4.81 1.82
N ARG A 15 -11.99 3.79 1.05
CA ARG A 15 -13.37 3.45 0.63
C ARG A 15 -13.87 2.12 1.18
N LYS A 16 -13.09 1.45 2.01
CA LYS A 16 -13.57 0.31 2.81
C LYS A 16 -14.75 0.72 3.67
N GLY A 17 -15.78 -0.09 3.70
CA GLY A 17 -17.02 0.22 4.44
C GLY A 17 -17.94 1.24 3.78
N LEU A 18 -17.57 1.84 2.63
CA LEU A 18 -18.31 2.94 2.01
C LEU A 18 -18.96 2.56 0.68
N LEU A 19 -18.34 1.66 -0.10
CA LEU A 19 -18.80 1.35 -1.46
C LEU A 19 -19.62 0.07 -1.51
N THR A 20 -20.67 0.12 -2.31
CA THR A 20 -21.48 -1.05 -2.69
C THR A 20 -21.15 -1.46 -4.12
N TYR A 21 -20.99 -2.77 -4.36
CA TYR A 21 -20.67 -3.25 -5.70
C TYR A 21 -21.83 -3.06 -6.67
N SER A 22 -21.58 -2.39 -7.79
CA SER A 22 -22.55 -2.24 -8.87
C SER A 22 -21.87 -2.01 -10.21
N MET A 23 -22.26 -2.77 -11.22
CA MET A 23 -21.84 -2.58 -12.62
C MET A 23 -22.74 -1.57 -13.39
N THR A 24 -23.78 -1.02 -12.77
CA THR A 24 -24.77 -0.16 -13.42
C THR A 24 -24.91 1.22 -12.79
N GLY A 25 -24.36 1.45 -11.60
CA GLY A 25 -24.29 2.76 -10.94
C GLY A 25 -23.17 3.64 -11.51
N SER A 26 -22.64 4.53 -10.70
CA SER A 26 -21.51 5.39 -11.11
C SER A 26 -20.28 4.60 -11.49
N ARG A 27 -20.15 3.40 -10.96
CA ARG A 27 -19.04 2.46 -11.14
C ARG A 27 -17.69 2.94 -10.59
N ASN A 28 -17.53 4.20 -10.27
CA ASN A 28 -16.30 4.85 -9.81
C ASN A 28 -16.38 5.38 -8.36
N GLY A 29 -17.46 5.08 -7.66
CA GLY A 29 -17.67 5.51 -6.28
C GLY A 29 -18.37 6.85 -6.10
N ALA A 30 -18.69 7.58 -7.17
CA ALA A 30 -19.27 8.94 -7.07
C ALA A 30 -20.67 8.97 -6.43
N ASP A 31 -21.45 7.90 -6.57
CA ASP A 31 -22.79 7.74 -5.98
C ASP A 31 -22.81 6.69 -4.84
N GLY A 32 -21.63 6.29 -4.32
CA GLY A 32 -21.50 5.22 -3.35
C GLY A 32 -21.49 3.82 -3.97
N THR A 33 -21.53 3.71 -5.32
CA THR A 33 -21.42 2.43 -6.01
C THR A 33 -20.17 2.36 -6.89
N ALA A 34 -19.57 1.18 -6.97
CA ALA A 34 -18.39 0.97 -7.79
C ALA A 34 -18.33 -0.47 -8.32
N ASP A 35 -17.62 -0.68 -9.44
CA ASP A 35 -17.17 -1.97 -9.90
C ASP A 35 -15.63 -2.02 -9.97
N CYS A 36 -15.06 -3.19 -10.25
CA CYS A 36 -13.62 -3.39 -10.25
C CYS A 36 -12.88 -2.45 -11.20
N SER A 37 -13.29 -2.38 -12.44
CA SER A 37 -12.61 -1.59 -13.48
C SER A 37 -12.88 -0.08 -13.38
N GLY A 38 -14.06 0.30 -12.93
CA GLY A 38 -14.39 1.69 -12.65
C GLY A 38 -13.59 2.25 -11.48
N SER A 39 -13.41 1.45 -10.41
CA SER A 39 -12.59 1.80 -9.26
C SER A 39 -11.12 2.02 -9.64
N ILE A 40 -10.52 1.07 -10.36
CA ILE A 40 -9.12 1.21 -10.83
C ILE A 40 -8.97 2.42 -11.75
N THR A 41 -9.91 2.64 -12.69
CA THR A 41 -9.84 3.82 -13.57
C THR A 41 -9.85 5.12 -12.75
N GLN A 42 -10.72 5.21 -11.75
CA GLN A 42 -10.82 6.40 -10.90
C GLN A 42 -9.59 6.56 -10.00
N ALA A 43 -9.13 5.48 -9.36
CA ALA A 43 -7.96 5.50 -8.51
C ALA A 43 -6.70 5.96 -9.27
N LEU A 44 -6.48 5.44 -10.47
CA LEU A 44 -5.38 5.88 -11.34
C LEU A 44 -5.50 7.36 -11.73
N ARG A 45 -6.70 7.82 -12.06
CA ARG A 45 -6.94 9.22 -12.40
C ARG A 45 -6.66 10.14 -11.21
N ASP A 46 -7.16 9.80 -10.04
CA ASP A 46 -6.97 10.59 -8.81
C ASP A 46 -5.47 10.61 -8.40
N ALA A 47 -4.71 9.60 -8.82
CA ALA A 47 -3.27 9.49 -8.61
C ALA A 47 -2.42 10.13 -9.74
N GLY A 48 -3.03 10.84 -10.69
CA GLY A 48 -2.33 11.62 -11.70
C GLY A 48 -2.32 11.02 -13.11
N ALA A 49 -3.08 9.95 -13.39
CA ALA A 49 -3.26 9.46 -14.75
C ALA A 49 -4.04 10.46 -15.62
N THR A 50 -3.93 10.32 -16.94
CA THR A 50 -4.67 11.16 -17.86
C THR A 50 -6.18 11.01 -17.67
N ALA A 51 -6.90 12.11 -17.82
CA ALA A 51 -8.35 12.11 -17.77
C ALA A 51 -8.94 11.16 -18.83
N TYR A 52 -10.09 10.60 -18.53
CA TYR A 52 -10.82 9.68 -19.41
C TYR A 52 -12.19 10.27 -19.78
N ALA A 53 -12.66 9.93 -20.98
CA ALA A 53 -14.01 10.32 -21.42
C ALA A 53 -15.10 9.37 -20.90
N TYR A 54 -14.74 8.13 -20.56
CA TYR A 54 -15.62 7.09 -20.02
C TYR A 54 -14.80 6.16 -19.11
N LEU A 55 -15.49 5.39 -18.27
CA LEU A 55 -14.83 4.38 -17.44
C LEU A 55 -14.42 3.17 -18.28
N TYR A 56 -13.16 2.77 -18.14
CA TYR A 56 -12.67 1.59 -18.82
C TYR A 56 -13.30 0.31 -18.24
N SER A 57 -13.40 -0.71 -19.06
CA SER A 57 -13.72 -2.08 -18.63
C SER A 57 -12.43 -2.89 -18.55
N THR A 58 -12.48 -4.07 -17.96
CA THR A 58 -11.34 -5.01 -17.96
C THR A 58 -10.83 -5.31 -19.37
N VAL A 59 -11.72 -5.36 -20.37
CA VAL A 59 -11.33 -5.56 -21.80
C VAL A 59 -10.45 -4.43 -22.33
N THR A 60 -10.69 -3.20 -21.91
CA THR A 60 -10.05 -2.00 -22.49
C THR A 60 -9.02 -1.35 -21.56
N LEU A 61 -8.96 -1.78 -20.30
CA LEU A 61 -8.12 -1.15 -19.27
C LEU A 61 -6.63 -1.25 -19.61
N GLY A 62 -6.15 -2.34 -20.22
CA GLY A 62 -4.77 -2.49 -20.62
C GLY A 62 -4.27 -1.37 -21.54
N SER A 63 -5.12 -0.87 -22.45
CA SER A 63 -4.78 0.27 -23.31
C SER A 63 -4.62 1.57 -22.52
N TYR A 64 -5.46 1.78 -21.51
CA TYR A 64 -5.36 2.93 -20.61
C TYR A 64 -4.11 2.87 -19.73
N LEU A 65 -3.80 1.70 -19.18
CA LEU A 65 -2.57 1.46 -18.43
C LEU A 65 -1.33 1.78 -19.29
N SER A 66 -1.27 1.23 -20.50
CA SER A 66 -0.17 1.48 -21.45
C SER A 66 -0.03 2.99 -21.77
N ALA A 67 -1.13 3.69 -22.02
CA ALA A 67 -1.13 5.13 -22.30
C ALA A 67 -0.64 5.97 -21.10
N ASN A 68 -0.73 5.43 -19.88
CA ASN A 68 -0.28 6.07 -18.65
C ASN A 68 1.06 5.52 -18.13
N GLY A 69 1.84 4.89 -19.00
CA GLY A 69 3.22 4.49 -18.71
C GLY A 69 3.35 3.18 -17.94
N PHE A 70 2.34 2.32 -17.95
CA PHE A 70 2.47 0.95 -17.46
C PHE A 70 2.92 0.03 -18.59
N THR A 71 3.71 -0.97 -18.23
CA THR A 71 4.10 -2.07 -19.14
C THR A 71 3.53 -3.38 -18.59
N ARG A 72 3.02 -4.23 -19.46
CA ARG A 72 2.64 -5.59 -19.08
C ARG A 72 3.91 -6.40 -18.79
N ILE A 73 4.10 -6.76 -17.52
CA ILE A 73 5.29 -7.47 -17.04
C ILE A 73 5.09 -8.99 -16.95
N SER A 74 3.85 -9.44 -16.87
CA SER A 74 3.51 -10.87 -16.84
C SER A 74 2.23 -11.15 -17.61
N GLU A 75 2.19 -12.32 -18.26
CA GLU A 75 1.03 -12.91 -18.92
C GLU A 75 0.98 -14.39 -18.59
N ASN A 76 0.01 -14.83 -17.78
CA ASN A 76 -0.16 -16.22 -17.33
C ASN A 76 1.10 -16.83 -16.69
N GLN A 77 1.96 -16.02 -16.12
CA GLN A 77 3.18 -16.46 -15.45
C GLN A 77 3.20 -15.90 -14.02
N SER A 78 3.88 -16.59 -13.13
CA SER A 78 4.24 -16.01 -11.82
C SER A 78 5.12 -14.78 -12.01
N TRP A 79 5.02 -13.85 -11.09
CA TRP A 79 5.85 -12.66 -11.06
C TRP A 79 6.20 -12.34 -9.61
N ASP A 80 7.22 -11.53 -9.43
CA ASP A 80 7.55 -10.92 -8.15
C ASP A 80 6.62 -9.71 -7.97
N ALA A 81 5.57 -9.89 -7.16
CA ALA A 81 4.52 -8.90 -7.00
C ALA A 81 5.04 -7.68 -6.24
N GLN A 82 4.68 -6.50 -6.69
CA GLN A 82 5.06 -5.23 -6.06
C GLN A 82 3.83 -4.35 -5.86
N ARG A 83 3.92 -3.49 -4.84
CA ARG A 83 2.88 -2.50 -4.59
C ARG A 83 2.58 -1.67 -5.82
N GLY A 84 1.30 -1.59 -6.18
CA GLY A 84 0.84 -0.85 -7.34
C GLY A 84 0.81 -1.65 -8.64
N ASP A 85 1.21 -2.91 -8.64
CA ASP A 85 0.97 -3.80 -9.77
C ASP A 85 -0.53 -3.96 -10.00
N VAL A 86 -1.00 -3.64 -11.18
CA VAL A 86 -2.41 -3.81 -11.56
C VAL A 86 -2.59 -5.17 -12.18
N VAL A 87 -3.45 -6.00 -11.59
CA VAL A 87 -3.71 -7.38 -12.02
C VAL A 87 -5.06 -7.46 -12.70
N LEU A 88 -5.06 -7.73 -14.01
CA LEU A 88 -6.24 -7.98 -14.82
C LEU A 88 -6.45 -9.49 -14.96
N MET A 89 -7.68 -9.92 -14.79
CA MET A 89 -8.07 -11.32 -14.83
C MET A 89 -9.22 -11.53 -15.82
N SER A 90 -9.21 -12.69 -16.48
CA SER A 90 -10.32 -13.17 -17.31
C SER A 90 -10.61 -14.64 -16.98
N TRP A 91 -11.87 -15.00 -16.90
CA TRP A 91 -12.30 -16.41 -16.82
C TRP A 91 -12.38 -17.09 -18.19
N GLY A 92 -12.21 -16.31 -19.29
CA GLY A 92 -11.98 -16.81 -20.63
C GLY A 92 -10.49 -16.82 -21.01
N PRO A 93 -10.12 -17.29 -22.21
CA PRO A 93 -8.74 -17.53 -22.61
C PRO A 93 -7.95 -16.26 -22.98
N GLY A 94 -8.48 -15.06 -22.69
CA GLY A 94 -7.81 -13.79 -22.95
C GLY A 94 -8.66 -12.61 -22.49
N MET A 95 -8.07 -11.40 -22.44
CA MET A 95 -8.74 -10.22 -21.93
C MET A 95 -9.97 -9.78 -22.75
N GLN A 96 -10.06 -10.15 -24.02
CA GLN A 96 -11.25 -9.90 -24.84
C GLN A 96 -12.53 -10.59 -24.32
N TYR A 97 -12.37 -11.60 -23.46
CA TYR A 97 -13.49 -12.32 -22.83
C TYR A 97 -13.79 -11.83 -21.40
N SER A 98 -13.08 -10.82 -20.91
CA SER A 98 -13.20 -10.33 -19.53
C SER A 98 -14.37 -9.32 -19.34
N GLY A 99 -15.21 -9.10 -20.33
CA GLY A 99 -16.33 -8.16 -20.23
C GLY A 99 -17.38 -8.55 -19.18
N GLY A 100 -17.93 -7.55 -18.49
CA GLY A 100 -18.93 -7.76 -17.44
C GLY A 100 -18.43 -8.68 -16.33
N ALA A 101 -19.19 -9.73 -16.00
CA ALA A 101 -18.81 -10.74 -15.00
C ALA A 101 -17.73 -11.72 -15.49
N GLY A 102 -17.26 -11.61 -16.74
CA GLY A 102 -16.23 -12.48 -17.34
C GLY A 102 -14.82 -12.11 -16.91
N GLY A 103 -14.61 -11.04 -16.16
CA GLY A 103 -13.30 -10.62 -15.72
C GLY A 103 -13.31 -9.83 -14.43
N HIS A 104 -12.09 -9.57 -13.92
CA HIS A 104 -11.87 -8.79 -12.72
C HIS A 104 -10.56 -8.01 -12.79
N VAL A 105 -10.41 -7.00 -11.94
CA VAL A 105 -9.17 -6.25 -11.78
C VAL A 105 -9.05 -5.71 -10.37
N GLY A 106 -7.84 -5.68 -9.87
CA GLY A 106 -7.45 -5.01 -8.64
C GLY A 106 -5.99 -4.63 -8.68
N VAL A 107 -5.45 -4.25 -7.55
CA VAL A 107 -4.07 -3.81 -7.42
C VAL A 107 -3.40 -4.54 -6.26
N MET A 108 -2.10 -4.84 -6.42
CA MET A 108 -1.31 -5.37 -5.32
C MET A 108 -1.04 -4.25 -4.31
N LYS A 109 -1.40 -4.47 -3.06
CA LYS A 109 -1.12 -3.57 -1.95
C LYS A 109 0.32 -3.75 -1.46
N ASP A 110 0.76 -4.96 -1.50
CA ASP A 110 2.11 -5.43 -1.21
C ASP A 110 2.38 -6.73 -2.00
N HIS A 111 3.44 -7.47 -1.66
CA HIS A 111 3.80 -8.72 -2.32
C HIS A 111 2.68 -9.78 -2.25
N ASP A 112 1.94 -9.84 -1.15
CA ASP A 112 0.99 -10.91 -0.87
C ASP A 112 -0.48 -10.45 -0.88
N THR A 113 -0.73 -9.15 -0.75
CA THR A 113 -2.07 -8.62 -0.54
C THR A 113 -2.62 -7.98 -1.81
N PHE A 114 -3.72 -8.54 -2.30
CA PHE A 114 -4.50 -8.01 -3.42
C PHE A 114 -5.71 -7.25 -2.88
N ILE A 115 -5.93 -6.02 -3.35
CA ILE A 115 -7.09 -5.19 -3.00
C ILE A 115 -7.90 -4.86 -4.25
N SER A 116 -9.20 -4.96 -4.14
CA SER A 116 -10.11 -4.69 -5.26
C SER A 116 -11.49 -4.22 -4.79
N THR A 117 -12.29 -3.75 -5.74
CA THR A 117 -13.74 -3.60 -5.56
C THR A 117 -14.40 -4.79 -6.21
N ASP A 118 -15.00 -5.68 -5.42
CA ASP A 118 -15.51 -6.96 -5.88
C ASP A 118 -16.91 -7.30 -5.34
N TYR A 119 -17.44 -8.41 -5.83
CA TYR A 119 -18.74 -8.96 -5.43
C TYR A 119 -18.60 -10.08 -4.39
N TRP A 120 -17.47 -10.14 -3.67
CA TRP A 120 -17.13 -11.22 -2.73
C TRP A 120 -18.19 -11.44 -1.67
N THR A 121 -18.77 -10.37 -1.17
CA THR A 121 -19.84 -10.41 -0.15
C THR A 121 -21.26 -10.53 -0.73
N GLY A 122 -21.40 -10.83 -2.03
CA GLY A 122 -22.70 -10.91 -2.67
C GLY A 122 -23.42 -9.57 -2.85
N GLY A 123 -22.67 -8.47 -2.91
CA GLY A 123 -23.21 -7.10 -3.10
C GLY A 123 -23.73 -6.47 -1.82
N GLN A 124 -23.29 -6.96 -0.66
CA GLN A 124 -23.62 -6.33 0.62
C GLN A 124 -23.25 -4.84 0.60
N ALA A 125 -24.17 -4.01 1.10
CA ALA A 125 -23.96 -2.56 1.15
C ALA A 125 -22.70 -2.19 1.97
N GLY A 126 -21.88 -1.32 1.41
CA GLY A 126 -20.63 -0.86 2.01
C GLY A 126 -19.47 -1.85 1.94
N ALA A 127 -19.67 -3.07 1.45
CA ALA A 127 -18.66 -4.14 1.54
C ALA A 127 -17.99 -4.50 0.21
N ALA A 128 -17.99 -3.56 -0.75
CA ALA A 128 -17.44 -3.84 -2.08
C ALA A 128 -15.91 -3.82 -2.12
N VAL A 129 -15.24 -3.04 -1.26
CA VAL A 129 -13.77 -3.02 -1.21
C VAL A 129 -13.30 -4.09 -0.25
N SER A 130 -12.51 -5.04 -0.77
CA SER A 130 -11.99 -6.17 0.00
C SER A 130 -10.50 -6.39 -0.25
N GLU A 131 -9.84 -6.97 0.72
CA GLU A 131 -8.45 -7.42 0.67
C GLU A 131 -8.39 -8.93 0.80
N HIS A 132 -7.49 -9.52 0.02
CA HIS A 132 -7.26 -10.96 0.02
C HIS A 132 -5.77 -11.26 -0.08
N ASN A 133 -5.31 -12.31 0.58
CA ASN A 133 -4.03 -12.88 0.22
C ASN A 133 -4.11 -13.35 -1.25
N TRP A 134 -3.15 -12.96 -2.09
CA TRP A 134 -3.17 -13.22 -3.52
C TRP A 134 -3.26 -14.70 -3.88
N ASP A 135 -2.44 -15.54 -3.26
CA ASP A 135 -2.42 -16.97 -3.56
C ASP A 135 -3.75 -17.64 -3.23
N THR A 136 -4.34 -17.24 -2.08
CA THR A 136 -5.67 -17.71 -1.69
C THR A 136 -6.72 -17.22 -2.68
N TYR A 137 -6.70 -15.94 -3.04
CA TYR A 137 -7.64 -15.36 -4.00
C TYR A 137 -7.57 -16.07 -5.35
N TYR A 138 -6.34 -16.24 -5.86
CA TYR A 138 -6.09 -16.94 -7.12
C TYR A 138 -6.57 -18.41 -7.08
N SER A 139 -6.27 -19.12 -6.00
CA SER A 139 -6.64 -20.54 -5.86
C SER A 139 -8.15 -20.77 -5.80
N VAL A 140 -8.90 -19.81 -5.25
CA VAL A 140 -10.37 -19.85 -5.17
C VAL A 140 -11.01 -19.48 -6.50
N ASN A 141 -10.58 -18.37 -7.12
CA ASN A 141 -11.21 -17.82 -8.32
C ASN A 141 -10.75 -18.47 -9.63
N LYS A 142 -9.53 -19.00 -9.67
CA LYS A 142 -8.95 -19.74 -10.81
C LYS A 142 -9.16 -19.05 -12.17
N PRO A 143 -8.73 -17.80 -12.35
CA PRO A 143 -8.85 -17.16 -13.65
C PRO A 143 -8.09 -17.96 -14.72
N ALA A 144 -8.68 -18.05 -15.91
CA ALA A 144 -8.06 -18.74 -17.04
C ALA A 144 -6.96 -17.93 -17.72
N TYR A 145 -6.99 -16.60 -17.50
CA TYR A 145 -6.02 -15.68 -18.10
C TYR A 145 -5.76 -14.50 -17.16
N ILE A 146 -4.49 -14.13 -17.02
CA ILE A 146 -4.03 -13.02 -16.18
C ILE A 146 -3.05 -12.15 -16.94
N GLU A 147 -3.15 -10.85 -16.80
CA GLU A 147 -2.12 -9.88 -17.14
C GLU A 147 -1.72 -9.07 -15.90
N VAL A 148 -0.43 -8.86 -15.71
CA VAL A 148 0.10 -7.97 -14.68
C VAL A 148 0.76 -6.77 -15.33
N TRP A 149 0.38 -5.60 -14.88
CA TRP A 149 0.84 -4.33 -15.40
C TRP A 149 1.55 -3.53 -14.32
N ARG A 150 2.77 -3.09 -14.60
CA ARG A 150 3.61 -2.28 -13.71
C ARG A 150 3.96 -0.96 -14.36
N GLN A 151 3.94 0.11 -13.59
CA GLN A 151 4.32 1.43 -14.07
C GLN A 151 5.82 1.49 -14.39
N ASN A 152 6.16 2.04 -15.55
CA ASN A 152 7.55 2.24 -15.99
C ASN A 152 8.24 3.28 -15.10
N GLY A 153 9.45 2.97 -14.66
CA GLY A 153 10.22 3.88 -13.81
C GLY A 153 9.64 4.06 -12.41
N ALA A 154 8.62 3.28 -12.04
CA ALA A 154 8.36 3.06 -10.65
C ALA A 154 9.64 2.43 -10.09
N THR A 155 10.41 3.21 -9.34
CA THR A 155 11.34 2.63 -8.41
C THR A 155 10.46 1.70 -7.57
N PRO A 156 10.84 0.44 -7.36
CA PRO A 156 10.16 -0.36 -6.36
C PRO A 156 10.16 0.50 -5.11
N GLN A 157 9.00 1.08 -4.78
CA GLN A 157 8.87 1.62 -3.44
C GLN A 157 8.94 0.38 -2.58
N PRO A 158 9.87 0.31 -1.62
CA PRO A 158 9.90 -0.84 -0.76
C PRO A 158 8.47 -1.02 -0.28
N THR A 159 7.84 -2.08 -0.75
CA THR A 159 6.76 -2.70 -0.04
C THR A 159 7.32 -2.84 1.36
N PRO A 160 6.59 -2.52 2.41
CA PRO A 160 6.87 -3.15 3.66
C PRO A 160 6.73 -4.64 3.37
N ASP A 161 7.86 -5.27 3.02
CA ASP A 161 7.89 -6.70 2.87
C ASP A 161 7.36 -7.27 4.19
N LYS A 162 6.36 -8.15 4.13
CA LYS A 162 6.33 -9.20 5.12
C LYS A 162 7.65 -9.91 4.91
N HIS A 163 8.66 -9.48 5.64
CA HIS A 163 9.90 -10.20 5.65
C HIS A 163 9.56 -11.63 6.03
N ASP A 164 9.76 -12.55 5.09
CA ASP A 164 9.92 -13.93 5.46
C ASP A 164 10.87 -13.95 6.66
N ALA A 165 10.52 -14.68 7.70
CA ALA A 165 11.34 -14.85 8.90
C ALA A 165 12.77 -15.39 8.60
N SER A 166 13.13 -15.53 7.34
CA SER A 166 14.43 -15.93 6.83
C SER A 166 15.39 -14.75 6.58
N ASP A 167 14.91 -13.49 6.47
CA ASP A 167 15.80 -12.35 6.27
C ASP A 167 16.10 -11.61 7.59
N THR A 168 16.86 -12.27 8.45
CA THR A 168 17.32 -11.74 9.74
C THR A 168 18.44 -10.71 9.61
N ASN A 169 18.77 -10.28 8.40
CA ASN A 169 19.97 -9.51 8.11
C ASN A 169 19.97 -8.14 8.80
N ALA A 170 18.85 -7.42 8.81
CA ALA A 170 18.75 -6.11 9.45
C ALA A 170 18.89 -6.20 10.97
N ILE A 171 18.18 -7.12 11.61
CA ILE A 171 18.27 -7.34 13.06
C ILE A 171 19.68 -7.75 13.46
N GLU A 172 20.34 -8.64 12.73
CA GLU A 172 21.72 -9.06 13.03
C GLU A 172 22.71 -7.90 12.84
N GLN A 173 22.49 -7.01 11.88
CA GLN A 173 23.30 -5.80 11.73
C GLN A 173 23.15 -4.85 12.93
N PHE A 174 21.93 -4.65 13.44
CA PHE A 174 21.70 -3.84 14.63
C PHE A 174 22.38 -4.45 15.86
N LYS A 175 22.26 -5.75 16.06
CA LYS A 175 22.95 -6.47 17.16
C LYS A 175 24.47 -6.31 17.06
N ALA A 176 25.04 -6.45 15.86
CA ALA A 176 26.47 -6.26 15.61
C ALA A 176 26.92 -4.81 15.86
N ALA A 177 26.04 -3.84 15.65
CA ALA A 177 26.28 -2.41 15.92
C ALA A 177 26.02 -2.02 17.39
N GLY A 178 25.87 -2.99 18.30
CA GLY A 178 25.61 -2.75 19.72
C GLY A 178 24.22 -2.18 19.98
N ASN A 179 23.23 -2.64 19.21
CA ASN A 179 21.83 -2.21 19.26
C ASN A 179 21.62 -0.70 18.96
N LYS A 180 22.57 -0.06 18.33
CA LYS A 180 22.43 1.33 17.89
C LYS A 180 21.71 1.40 16.56
N PHE A 181 20.85 2.39 16.42
CA PHE A 181 20.21 2.67 15.14
C PHE A 181 20.48 4.11 14.70
N THR A 182 20.40 4.31 13.40
CA THR A 182 20.38 5.64 12.78
C THR A 182 19.46 5.57 11.58
N ALA A 183 18.45 6.43 11.56
CA ALA A 183 17.51 6.55 10.45
C ALA A 183 17.63 7.94 9.83
N TYR A 184 18.37 8.03 8.73
CA TYR A 184 18.53 9.29 7.97
C TYR A 184 17.55 9.43 6.81
N ASN A 185 16.75 8.41 6.55
CA ASN A 185 15.75 8.45 5.50
C ASN A 185 14.60 9.38 5.90
N THR A 186 13.91 9.89 4.90
CA THR A 186 12.64 10.58 5.08
C THR A 186 11.49 9.59 4.93
N PHE A 187 10.47 9.77 5.74
CA PHE A 187 9.28 8.92 5.77
C PHE A 187 8.04 9.77 5.52
N LYS A 188 7.10 9.23 4.76
CA LYS A 188 5.83 9.92 4.52
C LYS A 188 4.92 9.74 5.73
N VAL A 189 4.26 10.81 6.11
CA VAL A 189 3.17 10.80 7.10
C VAL A 189 1.91 10.29 6.41
N ASP A 190 1.43 9.12 6.78
CA ASP A 190 0.26 8.50 6.14
C ASP A 190 -1.05 8.75 6.89
N ASP A 191 -1.01 8.91 8.20
CA ASP A 191 -2.14 9.38 9.02
C ASP A 191 -1.64 10.07 10.30
N ILE A 192 -2.45 10.96 10.87
CA ILE A 192 -2.15 11.73 12.09
C ILE A 192 -3.34 11.68 13.02
N LYS A 193 -3.10 11.39 14.30
CA LYS A 193 -4.12 11.40 15.36
C LYS A 193 -3.60 12.01 16.63
N LEU A 194 -4.52 12.71 17.34
CA LEU A 194 -4.30 13.10 18.74
C LEU A 194 -4.71 11.92 19.64
N ARG A 195 -3.76 11.31 20.33
CA ARG A 195 -3.98 10.19 21.24
C ARG A 195 -3.36 10.47 22.59
N ASN A 196 -4.14 10.33 23.65
CA ASN A 196 -3.71 10.59 25.01
C ASN A 196 -3.02 11.98 25.21
N GLY A 197 -3.51 13.00 24.49
CA GLY A 197 -2.95 14.34 24.53
C GLY A 197 -1.69 14.55 23.70
N ILE A 198 -1.27 13.57 22.90
CA ILE A 198 -0.05 13.59 22.10
C ILE A 198 -0.41 13.44 20.63
N TRP A 199 0.09 14.34 19.80
CA TRP A 199 0.02 14.19 18.36
C TRP A 199 0.98 13.10 17.90
N GLN A 200 0.42 12.06 17.29
CA GLN A 200 1.14 10.92 16.73
C GLN A 200 0.84 10.79 15.24
N PHE A 201 1.78 10.23 14.51
CA PHE A 201 1.60 9.84 13.11
C PHE A 201 1.95 8.37 12.94
N VAL A 202 1.54 7.82 11.82
CA VAL A 202 1.98 6.52 11.34
C VAL A 202 2.55 6.67 9.93
N SER A 203 3.49 5.79 9.59
CA SER A 203 4.08 5.69 8.27
C SER A 203 4.09 4.23 7.85
N TYR A 204 3.49 3.92 6.71
CA TYR A 204 3.51 2.54 6.17
C TYR A 204 4.93 2.06 5.88
N GLN A 205 5.86 2.97 5.59
CA GLN A 205 7.27 2.64 5.40
C GLN A 205 7.95 2.16 6.68
N LEU A 206 7.48 2.62 7.84
CA LEU A 206 8.05 2.28 9.15
C LEU A 206 7.43 1.03 9.78
N ASN A 207 6.24 0.64 9.35
CA ASN A 207 5.45 -0.39 10.04
C ASN A 207 5.61 -1.82 9.50
N GLY A 208 6.48 -2.05 8.52
CA GLY A 208 6.82 -3.40 8.11
C GLY A 208 5.69 -4.26 7.53
N GLY A 209 4.70 -3.67 6.86
CA GLY A 209 3.67 -4.40 6.12
C GLY A 209 2.56 -5.04 6.95
N ASN A 210 2.54 -4.85 8.26
CA ASN A 210 1.40 -5.22 9.09
C ASN A 210 0.35 -4.10 9.08
N ASP A 211 -0.90 -4.44 9.36
CA ASP A 211 -1.92 -3.44 9.64
C ASP A 211 -1.44 -2.49 10.73
N ILE A 212 -1.65 -1.19 10.52
CA ILE A 212 -1.24 -0.19 11.49
C ILE A 212 -2.01 -0.41 12.80
N ASN A 213 -1.29 -0.78 13.82
CA ASN A 213 -1.75 -0.73 15.20
C ASN A 213 -1.25 0.55 15.85
N TRP A 214 -2.13 1.51 16.10
CA TRP A 214 -1.78 2.79 16.70
C TRP A 214 -1.17 2.68 18.10
N ASP A 215 -1.46 1.61 18.83
CA ASP A 215 -0.89 1.39 20.16
C ASP A 215 0.58 0.97 20.09
N ASP A 216 0.96 0.25 19.02
CA ASP A 216 2.31 -0.24 18.81
C ASP A 216 3.13 0.63 17.84
N ASN A 217 2.48 1.32 16.90
CA ASN A 217 3.13 1.99 15.78
C ASN A 217 2.91 3.52 15.73
N GLY A 218 2.12 4.08 16.64
CA GLY A 218 1.89 5.52 16.69
C GLY A 218 3.14 6.30 17.13
N ILE A 219 3.76 7.05 16.22
CA ILE A 219 5.01 7.77 16.42
C ILE A 219 4.71 9.19 16.86
N PRO A 220 5.23 9.68 18.01
CA PRO A 220 5.05 11.07 18.41
C PRO A 220 5.67 12.03 17.39
N LEU A 221 4.95 13.09 17.03
CA LEU A 221 5.51 14.12 16.15
C LEU A 221 6.72 14.82 16.75
N SER A 222 6.89 14.77 18.06
CA SER A 222 8.03 15.38 18.76
C SER A 222 9.38 14.68 18.54
N VAL A 223 9.40 13.47 17.96
CA VAL A 223 10.64 12.74 17.68
C VAL A 223 11.11 12.87 16.23
N VAL A 224 10.40 13.65 15.42
CA VAL A 224 10.73 13.88 14.02
C VAL A 224 10.78 15.36 13.67
N ASP A 225 11.56 15.67 12.64
CA ASP A 225 11.60 16.97 11.97
C ASP A 225 10.78 16.92 10.68
N ASN A 226 9.95 17.92 10.44
CA ASN A 226 9.19 18.03 9.20
C ASN A 226 10.08 18.58 8.07
N VAL A 227 10.39 17.74 7.11
CA VAL A 227 11.26 18.09 5.96
C VAL A 227 10.50 18.88 4.90
N THR A 228 9.20 18.65 4.76
CA THR A 228 8.36 19.31 3.74
C THR A 228 8.05 20.76 4.11
N ARG A 229 7.72 21.03 5.37
CA ARG A 229 7.20 22.34 5.83
C ARG A 229 8.10 23.06 6.81
N GLY A 230 9.11 22.37 7.35
CA GLY A 230 9.88 22.85 8.49
C GLY A 230 9.16 22.62 9.83
N ASN A 231 9.93 22.72 10.92
CA ASN A 231 9.42 22.38 12.26
C ASN A 231 8.47 23.44 12.86
N ASP A 232 8.44 24.65 12.29
CA ASP A 232 7.55 25.73 12.74
C ASP A 232 6.12 25.60 12.21
N ALA A 233 5.90 24.71 11.25
CA ALA A 233 4.60 24.45 10.66
C ALA A 233 3.97 23.16 11.21
N ALA A 234 2.65 23.14 11.33
CA ALA A 234 1.94 21.92 11.71
C ALA A 234 2.12 20.83 10.65
N THR A 235 2.58 19.66 11.07
CA THR A 235 2.73 18.49 10.20
C THR A 235 1.37 18.01 9.71
N GLN A 236 1.29 17.64 8.43
CA GLN A 236 0.07 17.18 7.76
C GLN A 236 0.30 15.82 7.12
N VAL A 237 -0.81 15.11 6.85
CA VAL A 237 -0.79 13.89 6.05
C VAL A 237 -0.19 14.20 4.68
N GLY A 238 0.74 13.37 4.24
CA GLY A 238 1.49 13.55 3.01
C GLY A 238 2.85 14.25 3.16
N ASP A 239 3.12 14.89 4.30
CA ASP A 239 4.43 15.49 4.55
C ASP A 239 5.51 14.42 4.68
N LEU A 240 6.73 14.78 4.33
CA LEU A 240 7.93 13.98 4.61
C LEU A 240 8.52 14.44 5.95
N VAL A 241 8.83 13.47 6.79
CA VAL A 241 9.49 13.67 8.09
C VAL A 241 10.76 12.82 8.15
N LYS A 242 11.70 13.23 8.98
CA LYS A 242 12.88 12.44 9.35
C LYS A 242 12.98 12.39 10.88
N PHE A 243 13.59 11.34 11.42
CA PHE A 243 13.86 11.34 12.85
C PHE A 243 14.79 12.48 13.22
N SER A 244 14.48 13.16 14.32
CA SER A 244 15.31 14.26 14.84
C SER A 244 16.68 13.72 15.31
N ASP A 245 17.70 14.58 15.31
CA ASP A 245 19.03 14.19 15.77
C ASP A 245 19.03 13.74 17.25
N ALA A 246 18.08 14.24 18.03
CA ALA A 246 17.92 13.84 19.43
C ALA A 246 17.40 12.39 19.58
N PHE A 247 16.62 11.92 18.62
CA PHE A 247 16.10 10.55 18.61
C PHE A 247 17.04 9.59 17.89
N ASN A 248 17.71 10.01 16.83
CA ASN A 248 18.72 9.24 16.14
C ASN A 248 19.88 8.84 17.08
N ASN A 249 20.53 7.73 16.81
CA ASN A 249 21.54 7.11 17.64
C ASN A 249 21.03 6.61 19.01
N GLY A 250 19.73 6.42 19.13
CA GLY A 250 19.10 5.73 20.23
C GLY A 250 19.50 4.25 20.29
N THR A 251 18.88 3.52 21.19
CA THR A 251 19.15 2.10 21.38
C THR A 251 17.88 1.29 21.16
N ILE A 252 17.99 0.24 20.36
CA ILE A 252 16.96 -0.77 20.22
C ILE A 252 16.95 -1.61 21.49
N ASP A 253 15.80 -1.77 22.10
CA ASP A 253 15.66 -2.48 23.37
C ASP A 253 15.02 -3.86 23.21
N GLU A 254 14.33 -4.11 22.09
CA GLU A 254 13.73 -5.42 21.81
C GLU A 254 13.73 -5.73 20.31
N TYR A 255 13.71 -7.03 19.99
CA TYR A 255 13.67 -7.55 18.64
C TYR A 255 12.54 -8.56 18.49
N ASP A 256 11.75 -8.44 17.44
CA ASP A 256 10.83 -9.48 16.99
C ASP A 256 11.31 -10.05 15.65
N ASN A 257 11.94 -11.23 15.71
CA ASN A 257 12.44 -11.91 14.52
C ASN A 257 11.30 -12.45 13.63
N ALA A 258 10.11 -12.68 14.20
CA ALA A 258 8.99 -13.23 13.43
C ALA A 258 8.38 -12.19 12.47
N THR A 259 8.46 -10.92 12.84
CA THR A 259 7.91 -9.81 12.05
C THR A 259 9.01 -8.87 11.53
N ASN A 260 10.29 -9.21 11.70
CA ASN A 260 11.42 -8.35 11.38
C ASN A 260 11.28 -6.94 11.98
N ALA A 261 10.81 -6.85 13.22
CA ALA A 261 10.60 -5.59 13.88
C ALA A 261 11.62 -5.30 14.98
N VAL A 262 11.89 -4.02 15.18
CA VAL A 262 12.69 -3.48 16.27
C VAL A 262 11.84 -2.62 17.18
N GLY A 263 11.92 -2.86 18.48
CA GLY A 263 11.25 -2.08 19.52
C GLY A 263 12.20 -1.02 20.09
N ILE A 264 11.75 0.22 20.13
CA ILE A 264 12.50 1.33 20.67
C ILE A 264 11.67 1.99 21.76
N TYR A 265 12.22 2.07 22.97
CA TYR A 265 11.58 2.73 24.08
C TYR A 265 11.68 4.25 23.92
N THR A 266 10.54 4.87 23.75
CA THR A 266 10.43 6.31 23.43
C THR A 266 9.95 7.09 24.65
N GLY A 267 10.63 6.95 25.77
CA GLY A 267 10.34 7.66 27.02
C GLY A 267 8.92 7.45 27.52
N GLY A 268 8.22 8.55 27.82
CA GLY A 268 6.82 8.53 28.29
C GLY A 268 5.79 7.99 27.31
N TYR A 269 6.19 7.72 26.07
CA TYR A 269 5.32 7.16 25.02
C TYR A 269 5.35 5.63 24.96
N GLY A 270 6.22 4.99 25.76
CA GLY A 270 6.40 3.54 25.77
C GLY A 270 7.26 3.03 24.62
N ARG A 271 7.13 1.73 24.35
CA ARG A 271 7.84 1.08 23.26
C ARG A 271 7.05 1.24 21.97
N ILE A 272 7.74 1.64 20.90
CA ILE A 272 7.20 1.75 19.55
C ILE A 272 7.91 0.72 18.68
N TRP A 273 7.16 -0.01 17.89
CA TRP A 273 7.68 -1.04 16.99
C TRP A 273 7.82 -0.52 15.57
N TYR A 274 8.97 -0.77 14.98
CA TYR A 274 9.34 -0.33 13.64
C TYR A 274 9.81 -1.50 12.79
N ASN A 275 9.64 -1.39 11.48
CA ASN A 275 10.28 -2.29 10.54
C ASN A 275 11.81 -2.14 10.62
N ALA A 276 12.53 -3.22 10.89
CA ALA A 276 13.98 -3.20 11.03
C ALA A 276 14.68 -2.64 9.78
N ASP A 277 14.21 -2.99 8.57
CA ASP A 277 14.82 -2.54 7.32
C ASP A 277 14.64 -1.05 7.06
N ALA A 278 13.57 -0.44 7.57
CA ALA A 278 13.35 1.00 7.45
C ALA A 278 14.40 1.83 8.19
N PHE A 279 15.07 1.25 9.18
CA PHE A 279 16.08 1.91 9.99
C PHE A 279 17.51 1.73 9.47
N LEU A 280 17.74 0.79 8.57
CA LEU A 280 19.03 0.65 7.93
C LEU A 280 19.12 1.64 6.77
N LYS A 281 20.21 2.38 6.75
CA LYS A 281 20.59 3.10 5.55
C LYS A 281 21.20 2.08 4.59
N LEU A 282 20.47 1.76 3.55
CA LEU A 282 21.02 1.02 2.42
C LEU A 282 21.92 1.93 1.57
#